data_f4e315139b549fe84daf64bc48b41be1
#
_entry.id   f4e315139b549fe84daf64bc48b41be1
#
_cell.length_a   1.000
_cell.length_b   1.000
_cell.length_c   1.000
_cell.angle_alpha   90.00
_cell.angle_beta   90.00
_cell.angle_gamma   90.00
#
_symmetry.space_group_name_H-M   'P 1'
#
loop_
_entity.id
_entity.type
_entity.pdbx_description
1 polymer ?
#
loop_
_entity_poly.entity_id
_entity_poly.type
_entity_poly.pdbx_seq_one_letter_code
_entity_poly.pdbx_strand_id
1 'polypeptide(L)'
;MRHAEARERALAQLERVHIAAQAHKYPGQLSGGQQQRVTIARALCMEPEIMLFDEPTSALDPEMVNEVLEIMMLLAGSGMTMLCVTHEMGSARRVADRVVFMEQGEIVEVNNADTIFNRPAMARTKAFFNQLLH
;
A
#
# COMPACT_ATOMS: atom_id res chain seq x y z
N MET A 1 22.82 5.40 17.08
CA MET A 1 22.62 6.33 15.96
C MET A 1 22.69 7.77 16.48
N ARG A 2 23.48 8.63 15.83
CA ARG A 2 23.59 10.05 16.22
C ARG A 2 22.35 10.82 15.73
N HIS A 3 21.98 11.92 16.42
CA HIS A 3 20.83 12.74 16.03
C HIS A 3 20.88 13.25 14.59
N ALA A 4 22.07 13.66 14.12
CA ALA A 4 22.26 14.13 12.75
C ALA A 4 22.00 13.00 11.73
N GLU A 5 22.50 11.81 11.99
CA GLU A 5 22.32 10.63 11.15
C GLU A 5 20.86 10.18 11.08
N ALA A 6 20.15 10.18 12.21
CA ALA A 6 18.73 9.87 12.26
C ALA A 6 17.89 10.87 11.46
N ARG A 7 18.23 12.17 11.54
CA ARG A 7 17.58 13.23 10.78
C ARG A 7 17.81 13.06 9.28
N GLU A 8 19.03 12.78 8.88
CA GLU A 8 19.40 12.56 7.48
C GLU A 8 18.62 11.37 6.90
N ARG A 9 18.58 10.24 7.62
CA ARG A 9 17.82 9.06 7.24
C ARG A 9 16.31 9.36 7.10
N ALA A 10 15.75 10.09 8.06
CA ALA A 10 14.35 10.47 8.03
C ALA A 10 14.02 11.35 6.80
N LEU A 11 14.84 12.35 6.52
CA LEU A 11 14.66 13.23 5.36
C LEU A 11 14.76 12.44 4.05
N ALA A 12 15.73 11.52 3.93
CA ALA A 12 15.89 10.67 2.76
C ALA A 12 14.62 9.82 2.50
N GLN A 13 14.00 9.26 3.55
CA GLN A 13 12.78 8.49 3.38
C GLN A 13 11.57 9.36 3.06
N LEU A 14 11.47 10.57 3.64
CA LEU A 14 10.42 11.53 3.27
C LEU A 14 10.56 11.97 1.80
N GLU A 15 11.77 12.15 1.32
CA GLU A 15 12.03 12.47 -0.08
C GLU A 15 11.62 11.31 -1.01
N ARG A 16 11.91 10.08 -0.61
CA ARG A 16 11.55 8.87 -1.35
C ARG A 16 10.02 8.72 -1.54
N VAL A 17 9.24 9.19 -0.59
CA VAL A 17 7.77 9.17 -0.68
C VAL A 17 7.18 10.53 -1.09
N HIS A 18 8.00 11.43 -1.62
CA HIS A 18 7.63 12.72 -2.19
C HIS A 18 6.93 13.67 -1.20
N ILE A 19 7.38 13.71 0.06
CA ILE A 19 6.79 14.57 1.08
C ILE A 19 7.83 15.35 1.91
N ALA A 20 9.06 15.43 1.44
CA ALA A 20 10.14 16.12 2.16
C ALA A 20 9.84 17.62 2.42
N ALA A 21 9.07 18.26 1.54
CA ALA A 21 8.66 19.67 1.72
C ALA A 21 7.81 19.89 2.99
N GLN A 22 7.20 18.84 3.53
CA GLN A 22 6.34 18.88 4.72
C GLN A 22 7.07 18.44 6.00
N ALA A 23 8.40 18.23 5.94
CA ALA A 23 9.19 17.64 7.03
C ALA A 23 9.12 18.40 8.36
N HIS A 24 8.83 19.69 8.32
CA HIS A 24 8.77 20.55 9.52
C HIS A 24 7.34 20.75 10.07
N LYS A 25 6.34 20.14 9.44
CA LYS A 25 4.95 20.23 9.89
C LYS A 25 4.62 19.13 10.91
N TYR A 26 3.68 19.45 11.78
CA TYR A 26 3.09 18.47 12.68
C TYR A 26 2.01 17.65 11.97
N PRO A 27 1.73 16.42 12.42
CA PRO A 27 0.76 15.53 11.77
C PRO A 27 -0.62 16.18 11.55
N GLY A 28 -1.10 16.98 12.50
CA GLY A 28 -2.39 17.68 12.38
C GLY A 28 -2.45 18.73 11.27
N GLN A 29 -1.31 19.14 10.71
CA GLN A 29 -1.20 20.08 9.60
C GLN A 29 -1.13 19.40 8.24
N LEU A 30 -1.18 18.06 8.22
CA LEU A 30 -1.05 17.25 7.02
C LEU A 30 -2.42 16.70 6.59
N SER A 31 -2.63 16.54 5.28
CA SER A 31 -3.78 15.79 4.77
C SER A 31 -3.68 14.30 5.15
N GLY A 32 -4.79 13.57 5.02
CA GLY A 32 -4.80 12.13 5.28
C GLY A 32 -3.78 11.36 4.41
N GLY A 33 -3.71 11.68 3.13
CA GLY A 33 -2.74 11.08 2.22
C GLY A 33 -1.30 11.43 2.56
N GLN A 34 -1.05 12.67 3.00
CA GLN A 34 0.26 13.09 3.48
C GLN A 34 0.64 12.37 4.77
N GLN A 35 -0.27 12.23 5.72
CA GLN A 35 -0.04 11.44 6.95
C GLN A 35 0.29 9.98 6.63
N GLN A 36 -0.41 9.38 5.67
CA GLN A 36 -0.15 8.02 5.23
C GLN A 36 1.25 7.87 4.63
N ARG A 37 1.67 8.83 3.79
CA ARG A 37 3.04 8.83 3.24
C ARG A 37 4.10 8.97 4.32
N VAL A 38 3.87 9.79 5.35
CA VAL A 38 4.77 9.89 6.51
C VAL A 38 4.83 8.57 7.26
N THR A 39 3.71 7.89 7.42
CA THR A 39 3.67 6.56 8.05
C THR A 39 4.51 5.55 7.27
N ILE A 40 4.42 5.56 5.94
CA ILE A 40 5.26 4.72 5.07
C ILE A 40 6.75 5.08 5.24
N ALA A 41 7.09 6.36 5.19
CA ALA A 41 8.46 6.82 5.37
C ALA A 41 9.05 6.41 6.73
N ARG A 42 8.25 6.49 7.78
CA ARG A 42 8.64 6.02 9.12
C ARG A 42 8.98 4.54 9.13
N ALA A 43 8.15 3.71 8.49
CA ALA A 43 8.42 2.28 8.36
C ALA A 43 9.69 2.01 7.56
N LEU A 44 9.92 2.76 6.47
CA LEU A 44 11.12 2.63 5.65
C LEU A 44 12.41 2.98 6.40
N CYS A 45 12.33 3.85 7.41
CA CYS A 45 13.50 4.17 8.25
C CYS A 45 14.05 2.95 9.02
N MET A 46 13.25 1.92 9.20
CA MET A 46 13.66 0.66 9.82
C MET A 46 14.42 -0.26 8.86
N GLU A 47 14.52 0.12 7.58
CA GLU A 47 15.15 -0.68 6.51
C GLU A 47 14.56 -2.10 6.43
N PRO A 48 13.22 -2.25 6.33
CA PRO A 48 12.59 -3.54 6.35
C PRO A 48 12.85 -4.35 5.07
N GLU A 49 12.95 -5.65 5.21
CA GLU A 49 12.96 -6.57 4.05
C GLU A 49 11.56 -6.76 3.48
N ILE A 50 10.54 -6.71 4.33
CA ILE A 50 9.12 -6.87 3.96
C ILE A 50 8.32 -5.75 4.61
N MET A 51 7.48 -5.09 3.81
CA MET A 51 6.51 -4.10 4.30
C MET A 51 5.12 -4.72 4.38
N LEU A 52 4.45 -4.51 5.51
CA LEU A 52 3.08 -4.96 5.71
C LEU A 52 2.14 -3.74 5.70
N PHE A 53 1.10 -3.79 4.88
CA PHE A 53 0.06 -2.77 4.80
C PHE A 53 -1.28 -3.38 5.18
N ASP A 54 -1.96 -2.76 6.13
CA ASP A 54 -3.30 -3.16 6.54
C ASP A 54 -4.28 -2.02 6.21
N GLU A 55 -5.09 -2.24 5.17
CA GLU A 55 -6.06 -1.26 4.66
C GLU A 55 -5.48 0.16 4.47
N PRO A 56 -4.40 0.32 3.69
CA PRO A 56 -3.63 1.58 3.64
C PRO A 56 -4.40 2.77 3.07
N THR A 57 -5.51 2.53 2.38
CA THR A 57 -6.29 3.58 1.70
C THR A 57 -7.73 3.71 2.20
N SER A 58 -8.14 2.93 3.19
CA SER A 58 -9.54 2.81 3.61
C SER A 58 -10.17 4.10 4.16
N ALA A 59 -9.38 5.00 4.73
CA ALA A 59 -9.85 6.25 5.34
C ALA A 59 -9.55 7.49 4.49
N LEU A 60 -9.22 7.31 3.22
CA LEU A 60 -8.76 8.38 2.33
C LEU A 60 -9.79 8.72 1.26
N ASP A 61 -9.83 10.00 0.87
CA ASP A 61 -10.55 10.47 -0.31
C ASP A 61 -9.91 9.91 -1.60
N PRO A 62 -10.65 9.78 -2.72
CA PRO A 62 -10.13 9.21 -3.96
C PRO A 62 -8.83 9.83 -4.47
N GLU A 63 -8.63 11.14 -4.35
CA GLU A 63 -7.38 11.81 -4.73
C GLU A 63 -6.21 11.36 -3.87
N MET A 64 -6.42 11.27 -2.56
CA MET A 64 -5.42 10.81 -1.59
C MET A 64 -5.09 9.33 -1.78
N VAL A 65 -6.08 8.52 -2.14
CA VAL A 65 -5.87 7.09 -2.50
C VAL A 65 -4.87 6.98 -3.63
N ASN A 66 -5.05 7.74 -4.70
CA ASN A 66 -4.13 7.71 -5.85
C ASN A 66 -2.69 8.07 -5.46
N GLU A 67 -2.50 9.11 -4.65
CA GLU A 67 -1.18 9.51 -4.16
C GLU A 67 -0.47 8.39 -3.39
N VAL A 68 -1.19 7.70 -2.51
CA VAL A 68 -0.65 6.57 -1.74
C VAL A 68 -0.34 5.38 -2.63
N LEU A 69 -1.22 5.05 -3.57
CA LEU A 69 -1.01 3.94 -4.51
C LEU A 69 0.21 4.19 -5.41
N GLU A 70 0.42 5.41 -5.86
CA GLU A 70 1.62 5.76 -6.65
C GLU A 70 2.91 5.50 -5.86
N ILE A 71 2.93 5.83 -4.58
CA ILE A 71 4.08 5.53 -3.71
C ILE A 71 4.24 4.02 -3.54
N MET A 72 3.17 3.27 -3.33
CA MET A 72 3.24 1.81 -3.24
C MET A 72 3.76 1.19 -4.53
N MET A 73 3.31 1.67 -5.68
CA MET A 73 3.81 1.22 -7.00
C MET A 73 5.29 1.53 -7.19
N LEU A 74 5.74 2.71 -6.76
CA LEU A 74 7.14 3.11 -6.79
C LEU A 74 8.00 2.18 -5.91
N LEU A 75 7.55 1.85 -4.71
CA LEU A 75 8.22 0.93 -3.81
C LEU A 75 8.28 -0.49 -4.40
N ALA A 76 7.19 -0.97 -4.98
CA ALA A 76 7.16 -2.27 -5.67
C ALA A 76 8.17 -2.30 -6.82
N GLY A 77 8.22 -1.26 -7.63
CA GLY A 77 9.20 -1.12 -8.73
C GLY A 77 10.65 -1.06 -8.26
N SER A 78 10.91 -0.64 -7.03
CA SER A 78 12.26 -0.63 -6.43
C SER A 78 12.70 -2.00 -5.88
N GLY A 79 11.86 -3.03 -5.98
CA GLY A 79 12.15 -4.38 -5.49
C GLY A 79 11.73 -4.64 -4.04
N MET A 80 10.97 -3.74 -3.42
CA MET A 80 10.44 -3.93 -2.07
C MET A 80 9.40 -5.04 -2.05
N THR A 81 9.58 -6.03 -1.19
CA THR A 81 8.56 -7.05 -0.93
C THR A 81 7.48 -6.48 -0.03
N MET A 82 6.23 -6.56 -0.49
CA MET A 82 5.10 -5.99 0.24
C MET A 82 3.96 -7.01 0.34
N LEU A 83 3.32 -7.04 1.50
CA LEU A 83 2.06 -7.74 1.73
C LEU A 83 1.00 -6.70 2.10
N CYS A 84 -0.08 -6.63 1.32
CA CYS A 84 -1.14 -5.67 1.54
C CYS A 84 -2.47 -6.38 1.75
N VAL A 85 -3.14 -6.07 2.86
CA VAL A 85 -4.51 -6.49 3.12
C VAL A 85 -5.44 -5.35 2.72
N THR A 86 -6.39 -5.60 1.84
CA THR A 86 -7.36 -4.60 1.40
C THR A 86 -8.64 -5.25 0.90
N HIS A 87 -9.75 -4.53 1.01
CA HIS A 87 -11.01 -4.87 0.34
C HIS A 87 -11.27 -3.99 -0.90
N GLU A 88 -10.36 -3.07 -1.19
CA GLU A 88 -10.45 -2.20 -2.38
C GLU A 88 -9.83 -2.88 -3.60
N MET A 89 -10.68 -3.43 -4.44
CA MET A 89 -10.24 -4.22 -5.60
C MET A 89 -9.52 -3.37 -6.65
N GLY A 90 -9.92 -2.12 -6.83
CA GLY A 90 -9.23 -1.19 -7.73
C GLY A 90 -7.78 -0.96 -7.33
N SER A 91 -7.52 -0.80 -6.04
CA SER A 91 -6.18 -0.64 -5.48
C SER A 91 -5.35 -1.93 -5.66
N ALA A 92 -5.93 -3.07 -5.29
CA ALA A 92 -5.27 -4.37 -5.43
C ALA A 92 -4.87 -4.64 -6.89
N ARG A 93 -5.76 -4.36 -7.83
CA ARG A 93 -5.52 -4.57 -9.27
C ARG A 93 -4.35 -3.72 -9.80
N ARG A 94 -4.19 -2.51 -9.28
CA ARG A 94 -3.13 -1.58 -9.73
C ARG A 94 -1.75 -1.93 -9.19
N VAL A 95 -1.67 -2.43 -7.97
CA VAL A 95 -0.40 -2.55 -7.23
C VAL A 95 0.10 -3.99 -7.15
N ALA A 96 -0.79 -4.97 -7.07
CA ALA A 96 -0.43 -6.34 -6.78
C ALA A 96 0.13 -7.09 -7.99
N ASP A 97 1.22 -7.83 -7.78
CA ASP A 97 1.69 -8.86 -8.71
C ASP A 97 0.89 -10.15 -8.54
N ARG A 98 0.64 -10.52 -7.28
CA ARG A 98 -0.13 -11.70 -6.89
C ARG A 98 -1.25 -11.30 -5.93
N VAL A 99 -2.37 -11.97 -6.05
CA VAL A 99 -3.53 -11.77 -5.16
C VAL A 99 -3.88 -13.08 -4.49
N VAL A 100 -4.13 -13.00 -3.19
CA VAL A 100 -4.61 -14.10 -2.36
C VAL A 100 -6.02 -13.77 -1.92
N PHE A 101 -6.99 -14.53 -2.38
CA PHE A 101 -8.36 -14.43 -1.90
C PHE A 101 -8.56 -15.35 -0.70
N MET A 102 -8.97 -14.77 0.42
CA MET A 102 -9.20 -15.49 1.66
C MET A 102 -10.64 -15.33 2.13
N GLU A 103 -11.18 -16.39 2.71
CA GLU A 103 -12.51 -16.39 3.31
C GLU A 103 -12.52 -17.32 4.51
N GLN A 104 -13.10 -16.88 5.63
CA GLN A 104 -13.22 -17.64 6.86
C GLN A 104 -11.89 -18.25 7.36
N GLY A 105 -10.80 -17.49 7.22
CA GLY A 105 -9.48 -17.94 7.67
C GLY A 105 -8.78 -18.91 6.73
N GLU A 106 -9.37 -19.23 5.58
CA GLU A 106 -8.79 -20.14 4.60
C GLU A 106 -8.44 -19.43 3.29
N ILE A 107 -7.38 -19.89 2.64
CA ILE A 107 -7.01 -19.42 1.30
C ILE A 107 -7.91 -20.14 0.28
N VAL A 108 -8.70 -19.37 -0.45
CA VAL A 108 -9.58 -19.87 -1.51
C VAL A 108 -8.86 -19.95 -2.84
N GLU A 109 -8.17 -18.89 -3.23
CA GLU A 109 -7.46 -18.83 -4.50
C GLU A 109 -6.23 -17.95 -4.39
N VAL A 110 -5.15 -18.35 -5.07
CA VAL A 110 -3.93 -17.55 -5.25
C VAL A 110 -3.60 -17.51 -6.74
N ASN A 111 -3.45 -16.31 -7.29
CA ASN A 111 -3.03 -16.17 -8.68
C ASN A 111 -2.41 -14.78 -8.92
N ASN A 112 -1.82 -14.57 -10.12
CA ASN A 112 -1.44 -13.22 -10.50
C ASN A 112 -2.68 -12.31 -10.60
N ALA A 113 -2.48 -11.00 -10.49
CA ALA A 113 -3.58 -10.04 -10.45
C ALA A 113 -4.46 -10.11 -11.71
N ASP A 114 -3.85 -10.17 -12.89
CA ASP A 114 -4.61 -10.24 -14.14
C ASP A 114 -5.55 -11.45 -14.19
N THR A 115 -5.05 -12.62 -13.84
CA THR A 115 -5.83 -13.86 -13.88
C THR A 115 -6.96 -13.86 -12.85
N ILE A 116 -6.67 -13.46 -11.61
CA ILE A 116 -7.67 -13.53 -10.53
C ILE A 116 -8.82 -12.52 -10.73
N PHE A 117 -8.53 -11.36 -11.31
CA PHE A 117 -9.54 -10.35 -11.58
C PHE A 117 -10.34 -10.60 -12.86
N ASN A 118 -9.72 -11.15 -13.89
CA ASN A 118 -10.36 -11.34 -15.20
C ASN A 118 -10.88 -12.77 -15.42
N ARG A 119 -10.18 -13.77 -14.87
CA ARG A 119 -10.47 -15.19 -15.10
C ARG A 119 -10.27 -16.02 -13.84
N PRO A 120 -10.97 -15.70 -12.72
CA PRO A 120 -10.79 -16.48 -11.49
C PRO A 120 -11.18 -17.95 -11.71
N ALA A 121 -10.41 -18.86 -11.14
CA ALA A 121 -10.59 -20.29 -11.31
C ALA A 121 -11.69 -20.85 -10.40
N MET A 122 -11.79 -20.30 -9.17
CA MET A 122 -12.73 -20.82 -8.16
C MET A 122 -14.09 -20.11 -8.26
N ALA A 123 -15.16 -20.90 -8.16
CA ALA A 123 -16.53 -20.37 -8.20
C ALA A 123 -16.79 -19.34 -7.09
N ARG A 124 -16.21 -19.54 -5.90
CA ARG A 124 -16.35 -18.61 -4.77
C ARG A 124 -15.66 -17.26 -5.05
N THR A 125 -14.51 -17.28 -5.69
CA THR A 125 -13.80 -16.06 -6.13
C THR A 125 -14.63 -15.28 -7.15
N LYS A 126 -15.20 -15.98 -8.12
CA LYS A 126 -16.12 -15.37 -9.12
C LYS A 126 -17.31 -14.69 -8.46
N ALA A 127 -17.96 -15.39 -7.52
CA ALA A 127 -19.11 -14.87 -6.79
C ALA A 127 -18.75 -13.61 -5.98
N PHE A 128 -17.61 -13.62 -5.32
CA PHE A 128 -17.12 -12.47 -4.55
C PHE A 128 -16.90 -11.23 -5.44
N PHE A 129 -16.20 -11.38 -6.56
CA PHE A 129 -15.98 -10.26 -7.47
C PHE A 129 -17.26 -9.77 -8.14
N ASN A 130 -18.19 -10.66 -8.47
CA ASN A 130 -19.48 -10.28 -9.02
C ASN A 130 -20.30 -9.43 -8.05
N GLN A 131 -20.24 -9.71 -6.75
CA GLN A 131 -20.89 -8.89 -5.72
C GLN A 131 -20.30 -7.50 -5.58
N LEU A 132 -18.97 -7.37 -5.74
CA LEU A 132 -18.28 -6.09 -5.60
C LEU A 132 -18.40 -5.19 -6.83
N LEU A 133 -18.54 -5.77 -8.02
CA LEU A 133 -18.60 -5.02 -9.29
C LEU A 133 -20.03 -4.65 -9.70
N HIS A 134 -21.00 -5.11 -8.99
CA HIS A 134 -22.41 -4.85 -9.18
C HIS A 134 -23.09 -4.43 -7.87
#